data_3fd5182a7eccf295846a32481d17d35b
#
_entry.id   3fd5182a7eccf295846a32481d17d35b
#
_cell.length_a   1.000
_cell.length_b   1.000
_cell.length_c   1.000
_cell.angle_alpha   90.00
_cell.angle_beta   90.00
_cell.angle_gamma   90.00
#
_symmetry.space_group_name_H-M   'P 1'
#
loop_
_entity.id
_entity.type
_entity.pdbx_description
1 polymer ?
#
loop_
_entity_poly.entity_id
_entity_poly.type
_entity_poly.pdbx_seq_one_letter_code
_entity_poly.pdbx_strand_id
1 'polypeptide(L)' 'MIVSATYPVAQRAAGAAKLAAMAANSMGFSPSLVSAAADVAARAVLDRRASAGRAIADVRKSLRRMLRDQGGAA' A
#
# COMPACT_ATOMS: atom_id res chain seq x y z
N MET A 1 -18.24 19.09 -16.40
CA MET A 1 -17.79 18.63 -16.32
C MET A 1 -17.25 18.16 -15.42
N ILE A 2 -17.21 17.71 -15.06
CA ILE A 2 -16.77 17.45 -14.27
C ILE A 2 -16.38 16.36 -13.95
N VAL A 3 -16.06 15.89 -14.25
CA VAL A 3 -15.60 14.85 -14.22
C VAL A 3 -14.58 14.61 -13.46
N SER A 4 -13.99 15.35 -13.08
CA SER A 4 -12.86 15.30 -12.36
C SER A 4 -12.90 14.53 -11.12
N ALA A 5 -13.99 14.21 -10.65
CA ALA A 5 -14.10 13.49 -9.41
C ALA A 5 -13.56 12.06 -9.53
N THR A 6 -13.43 11.55 -10.75
CA THR A 6 -13.04 10.17 -10.91
C THR A 6 -11.66 10.07 -11.51
N TYR A 7 -10.71 9.58 -10.75
CA TYR A 7 -9.39 9.32 -11.28
C TYR A 7 -9.35 7.97 -11.98
N PRO A 8 -8.57 7.85 -13.05
CA PRO A 8 -8.36 6.54 -13.66
C PRO A 8 -7.82 5.55 -12.65
N VAL A 9 -8.17 4.30 -12.84
CA VAL A 9 -7.73 3.27 -11.91
C VAL A 9 -6.21 3.20 -11.82
N ALA A 10 -5.51 3.46 -12.92
CA ALA A 10 -4.06 3.47 -12.91
C ALA A 10 -3.50 4.55 -11.99
N GLN A 11 -4.11 5.72 -11.96
CA GLN A 11 -3.68 6.79 -11.07
C GLN A 11 -3.97 6.46 -9.62
N ARG A 12 -5.11 5.84 -9.34
CA ARG A 12 -5.43 5.43 -7.99
C ARG A 12 -4.47 4.36 -7.50
N ALA A 13 -4.11 3.42 -8.38
CA ALA A 13 -3.16 2.39 -8.06
C ALA A 13 -1.78 2.97 -7.78
N ALA A 14 -1.35 3.93 -8.59
CA ALA A 14 -0.06 4.59 -8.39
C ALA A 14 -0.03 5.36 -7.07
N GLY A 15 -1.13 6.04 -6.73
CA GLY A 15 -1.23 6.75 -5.46
C GLY A 15 -1.19 5.81 -4.27
N ALA A 16 -1.89 4.68 -4.36
CA ALA A 16 -1.88 3.67 -3.32
C ALA A 16 -0.48 3.08 -3.15
N ALA A 17 0.20 2.79 -4.26
CA ALA A 17 1.56 2.27 -4.23
C ALA A 17 2.49 3.24 -3.52
N LYS A 18 2.41 4.50 -3.85
CA LYS A 18 3.28 5.52 -3.26
C LYS A 18 3.07 5.61 -1.75
N LEU A 19 1.82 5.65 -1.31
CA LEU A 19 1.52 5.78 0.11
C LEU A 19 1.88 4.51 0.88
N ALA A 20 1.70 3.35 0.27
CA ALA A 20 2.12 2.09 0.89
C ALA A 20 3.63 2.04 1.03
N ALA A 21 4.35 2.49 0.02
CA ALA A 21 5.80 2.56 0.07
C ALA A 21 6.27 3.51 1.16
N MET A 22 5.63 4.65 1.29
CA MET A 22 5.97 5.62 2.33
C MET A 22 5.73 5.02 3.73
N ALA A 23 4.64 4.31 3.90
CA ALA A 23 4.34 3.66 5.18
C ALA A 23 5.39 2.62 5.52
N ALA A 24 5.75 1.77 4.57
CA ALA A 24 6.76 0.73 4.80
C ALA A 24 8.12 1.36 5.12
N ASN A 25 8.47 2.41 4.40
CA ASN A 25 9.72 3.10 4.62
C ASN A 25 9.77 3.73 6.02
N SER A 26 8.68 4.34 6.45
CA SER A 26 8.64 4.96 7.78
C SER A 26 8.65 3.94 8.90
N MET A 27 8.25 2.72 8.64
CA MET A 27 8.34 1.63 9.60
C MET A 27 9.71 0.98 9.65
N GLY A 28 10.63 1.41 8.78
CA GLY A 28 11.99 0.89 8.76
C GLY A 28 12.22 -0.37 7.96
N PHE A 29 11.29 -0.72 7.09
CA PHE A 29 11.47 -1.89 6.24
C PHE A 29 12.51 -1.65 5.15
N SER A 30 13.11 -2.74 4.69
CA SER A 30 14.13 -2.67 3.64
C SER A 30 13.53 -2.18 2.32
N PRO A 31 14.36 -1.69 1.40
CA PRO A 31 13.86 -1.26 0.09
C PRO A 31 13.09 -2.35 -0.66
N SER A 32 13.49 -3.61 -0.51
CA SER A 32 12.77 -4.72 -1.13
C SER A 32 11.35 -4.83 -0.62
N LEU A 33 11.17 -4.70 0.70
CA LEU A 33 9.84 -4.76 1.29
C LEU A 33 9.02 -3.51 0.98
N VAL A 34 9.67 -2.36 0.90
CA VAL A 34 9.00 -1.13 0.48
C VAL A 34 8.42 -1.30 -0.91
N SER A 35 9.22 -1.85 -1.82
CA SER A 35 8.79 -2.11 -3.19
C SER A 35 7.65 -3.13 -3.24
N ALA A 36 7.76 -4.19 -2.45
CA ALA A 36 6.72 -5.22 -2.39
C ALA A 36 5.40 -4.64 -1.86
N ALA A 37 5.48 -3.79 -0.86
CA ALA A 37 4.29 -3.14 -0.31
C ALA A 37 3.60 -2.26 -1.35
N ALA A 38 4.40 -1.53 -2.13
CA ALA A 38 3.86 -0.71 -3.21
C ALA A 38 3.13 -1.58 -4.24
N ASP A 39 3.72 -2.69 -4.63
CA ASP A 39 3.12 -3.60 -5.60
C ASP A 39 1.82 -4.19 -5.10
N VAL A 40 1.79 -4.62 -3.86
CA VAL A 40 0.58 -5.20 -3.27
C VAL A 40 -0.56 -4.19 -3.27
N ALA A 41 -0.26 -2.95 -2.87
CA ALA A 41 -1.28 -1.91 -2.85
C ALA A 41 -1.79 -1.60 -4.26
N ALA A 42 -0.88 -1.50 -5.22
CA ALA A 42 -1.27 -1.22 -6.60
C ALA A 42 -2.16 -2.34 -7.16
N ARG A 43 -1.80 -3.59 -6.90
CA ARG A 43 -2.57 -4.73 -7.39
C ARG A 43 -3.94 -4.82 -6.74
N ALA A 44 -4.04 -4.45 -5.46
CA ALA A 44 -5.33 -4.45 -4.80
C ALA A 44 -6.30 -3.49 -5.50
N VAL A 45 -5.81 -2.34 -5.90
CA VAL A 45 -6.63 -1.37 -6.62
C VAL A 45 -6.95 -1.87 -8.03
N LEU A 46 -5.94 -2.40 -8.74
CA LEU A 46 -6.11 -2.79 -10.14
C LEU A 46 -6.93 -4.07 -10.28
N ASP A 47 -6.62 -5.07 -9.48
CA ASP A 47 -7.18 -6.40 -9.64
C ASP A 47 -8.45 -6.63 -8.84
N ARG A 48 -8.51 -6.08 -7.64
CA ARG A 48 -9.64 -6.28 -6.74
C ARG A 48 -10.56 -5.09 -6.67
N ARG A 49 -10.24 -4.04 -7.39
CA ARG A 49 -11.02 -2.81 -7.40
C ARG A 49 -11.18 -2.20 -6.01
N ALA A 50 -10.22 -2.44 -5.14
CA ALA A 50 -10.25 -1.83 -3.83
C ALA A 50 -10.05 -0.32 -3.97
N SER A 51 -10.58 0.44 -3.04
CA SER A 51 -10.26 1.86 -2.99
C SER A 51 -8.79 2.01 -2.56
N ALA A 52 -8.19 3.12 -2.93
CA ALA A 52 -6.81 3.39 -2.52
C ALA A 52 -6.68 3.36 -1.00
N GLY A 53 -7.64 3.95 -0.30
CA GLY A 53 -7.61 3.96 1.16
C GLY A 53 -7.65 2.57 1.75
N ARG A 54 -8.48 1.70 1.20
CA ARG A 54 -8.57 0.33 1.67
C ARG A 54 -7.30 -0.45 1.39
N ALA A 55 -6.75 -0.28 0.19
CA ALA A 55 -5.51 -0.96 -0.17
C ALA A 55 -4.36 -0.55 0.77
N ILE A 56 -4.26 0.73 1.07
CA ILE A 56 -3.23 1.24 1.98
C ILE A 56 -3.47 0.70 3.39
N ALA A 57 -4.70 0.70 3.86
CA ALA A 57 -5.02 0.20 5.19
C ALA A 57 -4.66 -1.28 5.34
N ASP A 58 -4.95 -2.07 4.33
CA ASP A 58 -4.64 -3.49 4.34
C ASP A 58 -3.13 -3.74 4.36
N VAL A 59 -2.39 -2.98 3.57
CA VAL A 59 -0.94 -3.09 3.54
C VAL A 59 -0.35 -2.69 4.89
N ARG A 60 -0.81 -1.59 5.47
CA ARG A 60 -0.33 -1.15 6.78
C ARG A 60 -0.59 -2.19 7.85
N LYS A 61 -1.74 -2.83 7.80
CA LYS A 61 -2.08 -3.89 8.73
C LYS A 61 -1.12 -5.07 8.61
N SER A 62 -0.83 -5.47 7.38
CA SER A 62 0.13 -6.54 7.12
C SER A 62 1.54 -6.18 7.60
N LEU A 63 1.95 -4.96 7.34
CA LEU A 63 3.27 -4.49 7.76
C LEU A 63 3.40 -4.47 9.28
N ARG A 64 2.36 -4.03 9.98
CA ARG A 64 2.37 -4.03 11.44
C ARG A 64 2.45 -5.44 11.99
N ARG A 65 1.78 -6.38 11.34
CA ARG A 65 1.85 -7.78 11.74
C ARG A 65 3.27 -8.31 11.59
N MET A 66 3.92 -7.98 10.48
CA MET A 66 5.30 -8.39 10.25
C MET A 66 6.23 -7.82 11.30
N LEU A 67 6.06 -6.55 11.65
CA LEU A 67 6.86 -5.94 12.69
C LEU A 67 6.66 -6.62 14.04
N ARG A 68 5.42 -6.93 14.37
CA ARG A 68 5.11 -7.58 15.62
C ARG A 68 5.74 -8.97 15.70
N ASP A 69 5.66 -9.71 14.60
CA ASP A 69 6.24 -11.05 14.55
C ASP A 69 7.75 -11.00 14.71
N GLN A 70 8.40 -10.05 14.06
CA GLN A 70 9.84 -9.89 14.19
C GLN A 70 10.23 -9.46 15.59
N GLY A 71 9.51 -8.49 16.14
CA GLY A 71 9.77 -8.03 17.49
C GLY A 71 9.47 -9.09 18.52
N GLY A 72 8.43 -9.84 18.31
CA GLY A 72 8.04 -10.90 19.22
C GLY A 72 9.04 -12.02 19.29
N ALA A 73 9.83 -12.18 18.24
CA ALA A 73 10.83 -13.23 18.22
C ALA A 73 12.04 -12.90 19.10
N ALA A 74 12.16 -11.68 19.46
CA ALA A 74 13.31 -11.28 20.28
C ALA A 74 13.22 -11.78 21.75
#